data_c0c551274984813e4c902c1376ef5d8a
#
_entry.id   c0c551274984813e4c902c1376ef5d8a
#
_cell.length_a   1.000
_cell.length_b   1.000
_cell.length_c   1.000
_cell.angle_alpha   90.00
_cell.angle_beta   90.00
_cell.angle_gamma   90.00
#
_symmetry.space_group_name_H-M   'P 1'
#
loop_
_entity.id
_entity.type
_entity.pdbx_description
1 polymer ?
#
loop_
_entity_poly.entity_id
_entity_poly.type
_entity_poly.pdbx_seq_one_letter_code
_entity_poly.pdbx_strand_id
1 'polypeptide(L)'
;MINITTQKQIHHTTVGSTDAYVRERQAKDASLRSAGMVSVVSLVLMGVVILFHTLIAAVMTRFFRLRLSTQWGYIVYSLLLIPLVLFFSTLVFTGVLGIGVNLGSPAAAIGVMIGMPLVLGFTIDTLYVPPPEEYENMPDSR
;
A
#
# COMPACT_ATOMS: atom_id res chain seq x y z
N MET A 1 48.12 40.56 30.60
CA MET A 1 47.15 39.89 31.49
C MET A 1 45.93 39.53 30.66
N ILE A 2 45.79 38.29 30.21
CA ILE A 2 44.64 37.81 29.47
C ILE A 2 43.50 37.60 30.49
N ASN A 3 42.40 38.28 30.28
CA ASN A 3 41.26 38.34 31.24
C ASN A 3 40.61 36.96 31.35
N ILE A 4 40.65 36.34 32.50
CA ILE A 4 40.06 35.04 32.84
C ILE A 4 38.58 34.95 32.50
N THR A 5 37.88 36.06 32.48
CA THR A 5 36.44 36.17 32.15
C THR A 5 36.18 35.85 30.68
N THR A 6 37.08 36.21 29.77
CA THR A 6 36.96 35.94 28.32
C THR A 6 37.15 34.46 27.99
N GLN A 7 38.07 33.80 28.70
CA GLN A 7 38.28 32.35 28.53
C GLN A 7 37.05 31.53 28.95
N LYS A 8 36.35 31.94 30.01
CA LYS A 8 35.16 31.23 30.52
C LYS A 8 33.97 31.33 29.56
N GLN A 9 33.82 32.46 28.87
CA GLN A 9 32.76 32.61 27.85
C GLN A 9 32.99 31.76 26.61
N ILE A 10 34.24 31.68 26.15
CA ILE A 10 34.57 30.86 24.94
C ILE A 10 34.32 29.37 25.23
N HIS A 11 34.62 28.90 26.42
CA HIS A 11 34.42 27.48 26.79
C HIS A 11 32.93 27.12 26.88
N HIS A 12 32.07 28.00 27.36
CA HIS A 12 30.63 27.77 27.45
C HIS A 12 29.94 27.78 26.06
N THR A 13 30.40 28.60 25.15
CA THR A 13 29.82 28.69 23.80
C THR A 13 30.20 27.46 22.95
N THR A 14 31.40 26.94 23.10
CA THR A 14 31.86 25.76 22.34
C THR A 14 31.21 24.46 22.79
N VAL A 15 30.99 24.30 24.12
CA VAL A 15 30.32 23.10 24.65
C VAL A 15 28.85 23.06 24.25
N GLY A 16 28.15 24.19 24.30
CA GLY A 16 26.73 24.26 23.91
C GLY A 16 26.49 23.94 22.41
N SER A 17 27.42 24.33 21.54
CA SER A 17 27.30 24.03 20.10
C SER A 17 27.54 22.53 19.80
N THR A 18 28.48 21.90 20.50
CA THR A 18 28.76 20.48 20.31
C THR A 18 27.60 19.60 20.78
N ASP A 19 26.99 19.96 21.91
CA ASP A 19 25.84 19.24 22.44
C ASP A 19 24.59 19.39 21.55
N ALA A 20 24.39 20.53 20.95
CA ALA A 20 23.32 20.76 19.96
C ALA A 20 23.52 19.87 18.70
N TYR A 21 24.72 19.82 18.16
CA TYR A 21 25.08 18.96 17.03
C TYR A 21 24.91 17.46 17.33
N VAL A 22 25.30 17.03 18.52
CA VAL A 22 25.13 15.63 18.92
C VAL A 22 23.66 15.26 19.06
N ARG A 23 22.85 16.13 19.63
CA ARG A 23 21.40 15.93 19.77
C ARG A 23 20.70 15.88 18.41
N GLU A 24 21.10 16.75 17.48
CA GLU A 24 20.54 16.77 16.14
C GLU A 24 20.89 15.51 15.35
N ARG A 25 22.11 15.02 15.45
CA ARG A 25 22.53 13.74 14.86
C ARG A 25 21.78 12.56 15.47
N GLN A 26 21.67 12.51 16.79
CA GLN A 26 20.92 11.45 17.48
C GLN A 26 19.44 11.45 17.10
N ALA A 27 18.82 12.63 16.99
CA ALA A 27 17.44 12.74 16.54
C ALA A 27 17.27 12.29 15.07
N LYS A 28 18.23 12.62 14.21
CA LYS A 28 18.25 12.19 12.81
C LYS A 28 18.46 10.69 12.66
N ASP A 29 19.38 10.13 13.44
CA ASP A 29 19.63 8.67 13.43
C ASP A 29 18.47 7.89 14.04
N ALA A 30 17.82 8.40 15.07
CA ALA A 30 16.59 7.82 15.61
C ALA A 30 15.44 7.91 14.61
N SER A 31 15.32 9.01 13.89
CA SER A 31 14.33 9.19 12.81
C SER A 31 14.61 8.24 11.63
N LEU A 32 15.86 8.08 11.22
CA LEU A 32 16.25 7.14 10.17
C LEU A 32 16.04 5.68 10.59
N ARG A 33 16.29 5.35 11.86
CA ARG A 33 16.03 4.00 12.40
C ARG A 33 14.53 3.73 12.51
N SER A 34 13.73 4.69 12.88
CA SER A 34 12.26 4.53 12.91
C SER A 34 11.65 4.49 11.51
N ALA A 35 12.22 5.21 10.55
CA ALA A 35 11.82 5.14 9.14
C ALA A 35 12.29 3.84 8.46
N GLY A 36 13.43 3.27 8.88
CA GLY A 36 13.97 2.02 8.34
C GLY A 36 13.35 0.75 8.94
N MET A 37 12.67 0.86 10.07
CA MET A 37 11.83 -0.21 10.61
C MET A 37 10.39 -0.03 10.13
N VAL A 38 10.19 -0.04 8.81
CA VAL A 38 9.00 -0.72 8.29
C VAL A 38 9.18 -2.16 8.78
N SER A 39 8.55 -2.49 9.89
CA SER A 39 8.70 -3.80 10.50
C SER A 39 8.42 -4.83 9.41
N VAL A 40 9.25 -5.85 9.27
CA VAL A 40 9.01 -6.97 8.35
C VAL A 40 7.58 -7.48 8.54
N VAL A 41 7.06 -7.41 9.77
CA VAL A 41 5.69 -7.71 10.13
C VAL A 41 4.69 -6.79 9.39
N SER A 42 4.93 -5.47 9.35
CA SER A 42 4.04 -4.53 8.64
C SER A 42 4.04 -4.77 7.13
N LEU A 43 5.21 -5.15 6.57
CA LEU A 43 5.33 -5.48 5.16
C LEU A 43 4.59 -6.80 4.83
N VAL A 44 4.71 -7.81 5.68
CA VAL A 44 3.99 -9.08 5.54
C VAL A 44 2.48 -8.87 5.68
N LEU A 45 2.04 -8.11 6.69
CA LEU A 45 0.62 -7.77 6.86
C LEU A 45 0.06 -7.01 5.67
N MET A 46 0.82 -6.05 5.13
CA MET A 46 0.44 -5.34 3.92
C MET A 46 0.31 -6.30 2.72
N GLY A 47 1.25 -7.23 2.56
CA GLY A 47 1.19 -8.27 1.52
C GLY A 47 -0.06 -9.14 1.65
N VAL A 48 -0.44 -9.55 2.86
CA VAL A 48 -1.67 -10.32 3.14
C VAL A 48 -2.91 -9.50 2.79
N VAL A 49 -2.95 -8.22 3.13
CA VAL A 49 -4.09 -7.34 2.78
C VAL A 49 -4.20 -7.19 1.27
N ILE A 50 -3.10 -6.97 0.55
CA ILE A 50 -3.10 -6.87 -0.91
C ILE A 50 -3.59 -8.18 -1.54
N LEU A 51 -3.14 -9.32 -1.05
CA LEU A 51 -3.56 -10.64 -1.53
C LEU A 51 -5.06 -10.86 -1.31
N PHE A 52 -5.57 -10.49 -0.14
CA PHE A 52 -7.00 -10.55 0.18
C PHE A 52 -7.83 -9.63 -0.74
N HIS A 53 -7.38 -8.40 -0.98
CA HIS A 53 -8.02 -7.47 -1.92
C HIS A 53 -8.00 -7.99 -3.36
N THR A 54 -6.89 -8.61 -3.78
CA THR A 54 -6.77 -9.24 -5.11
C THR A 54 -7.76 -10.39 -5.27
N LEU A 55 -7.94 -11.20 -4.23
CA LEU A 55 -8.92 -12.28 -4.23
C LEU A 55 -10.35 -11.75 -4.35
N ILE A 56 -10.69 -10.70 -3.58
CA ILE A 56 -12.01 -10.04 -3.68
C ILE A 56 -12.22 -9.51 -5.10
N ALA A 57 -11.23 -8.80 -5.66
CA ALA A 57 -11.31 -8.26 -7.01
C ALA A 57 -11.55 -9.39 -8.04
N ALA A 58 -10.78 -10.47 -7.99
CA ALA A 58 -10.93 -11.62 -8.90
C ALA A 58 -12.30 -12.28 -8.80
N VAL A 59 -12.78 -12.53 -7.57
CA VAL A 59 -14.10 -13.14 -7.34
C VAL A 59 -15.22 -12.24 -7.85
N MET A 60 -15.14 -10.93 -7.57
CA MET A 60 -16.14 -9.96 -8.03
C MET A 60 -16.14 -9.82 -9.55
N THR A 61 -14.98 -9.74 -10.18
CA THR A 61 -14.86 -9.70 -11.65
C THR A 61 -15.53 -10.92 -12.28
N ARG A 62 -15.23 -12.11 -11.75
CA ARG A 62 -15.84 -13.36 -12.21
C ARG A 62 -17.36 -13.40 -11.97
N PHE A 63 -17.81 -12.93 -10.81
CA PHE A 63 -19.24 -12.86 -10.50
C PHE A 63 -19.99 -11.94 -11.48
N PHE A 64 -19.46 -10.76 -11.76
CA PHE A 64 -20.10 -9.83 -12.71
C PHE A 64 -20.09 -10.38 -14.13
N ARG A 65 -19.02 -11.04 -14.54
CA ARG A 65 -18.93 -11.69 -15.85
C ARG A 65 -19.97 -12.77 -16.04
N LEU A 66 -20.26 -13.56 -15.01
CA LEU A 66 -21.27 -14.63 -15.07
C LEU A 66 -22.71 -14.09 -14.94
N ARG A 67 -22.90 -12.97 -14.26
CA ARG A 67 -24.25 -12.43 -13.97
C ARG A 67 -24.74 -11.45 -15.01
N LEU A 68 -23.86 -10.70 -15.65
CA LEU A 68 -24.23 -9.72 -16.66
C LEU A 68 -23.99 -10.31 -18.05
N SER A 69 -25.09 -10.43 -18.81
CA SER A 69 -25.09 -10.94 -20.21
C SER A 69 -24.52 -9.93 -21.20
N THR A 70 -24.29 -8.67 -20.78
CA THR A 70 -23.81 -7.60 -21.66
C THR A 70 -22.35 -7.31 -21.38
N GLN A 71 -21.48 -7.42 -22.39
CA GLN A 71 -20.03 -7.19 -22.28
C GLN A 71 -19.70 -5.81 -21.69
N TRP A 72 -20.37 -4.76 -22.13
CA TRP A 72 -20.18 -3.41 -21.59
C TRP A 72 -20.67 -3.28 -20.15
N GLY A 73 -21.75 -3.96 -19.81
CA GLY A 73 -22.31 -3.93 -18.45
C GLY A 73 -21.34 -4.45 -17.42
N TYR A 74 -20.74 -5.64 -17.62
CA TYR A 74 -19.82 -6.19 -16.61
C TYR A 74 -18.56 -5.34 -16.43
N ILE A 75 -18.02 -4.76 -17.52
CA ILE A 75 -16.83 -3.89 -17.46
C ILE A 75 -17.13 -2.63 -16.61
N VAL A 76 -18.24 -1.95 -16.90
CA VAL A 76 -18.61 -0.73 -16.18
C VAL A 76 -18.89 -1.04 -14.70
N TYR A 77 -19.67 -2.08 -14.41
CA TYR A 77 -19.97 -2.47 -13.02
C TYR A 77 -18.71 -2.94 -12.28
N SER A 78 -17.86 -3.72 -12.91
CA SER A 78 -16.59 -4.15 -12.29
C SER A 78 -15.68 -2.96 -12.00
N LEU A 79 -15.53 -2.06 -12.95
CA LEU A 79 -14.66 -0.88 -12.81
C LEU A 79 -15.17 0.11 -11.75
N LEU A 80 -16.49 0.16 -11.52
CA LEU A 80 -17.08 1.05 -10.52
C LEU A 80 -17.19 0.39 -9.15
N LEU A 81 -17.70 -0.83 -9.09
CA LEU A 81 -18.04 -1.50 -7.82
C LEU A 81 -16.81 -2.09 -7.12
N ILE A 82 -15.86 -2.65 -7.88
CA ILE A 82 -14.67 -3.26 -7.27
C ILE A 82 -13.82 -2.22 -6.54
N PRO A 83 -13.45 -1.06 -7.14
CA PRO A 83 -12.74 -0.02 -6.41
C PRO A 83 -13.49 0.49 -5.19
N LEU A 84 -14.83 0.59 -5.28
CA LEU A 84 -15.65 1.02 -4.16
C LEU A 84 -15.57 0.04 -2.98
N VAL A 85 -15.71 -1.26 -3.24
CA VAL A 85 -15.59 -2.32 -2.23
C VAL A 85 -14.18 -2.35 -1.65
N LEU A 86 -13.14 -2.24 -2.48
CA LEU A 86 -11.76 -2.19 -2.03
C LEU A 86 -11.47 -0.94 -1.19
N PHE A 87 -12.08 0.19 -1.53
CA PHE A 87 -11.97 1.42 -0.75
C PHE A 87 -12.56 1.25 0.65
N PHE A 88 -13.78 0.71 0.77
CA PHE A 88 -14.39 0.42 2.07
C PHE A 88 -13.57 -0.61 2.86
N SER A 89 -13.11 -1.66 2.19
CA SER A 89 -12.23 -2.67 2.80
C SER A 89 -10.95 -2.04 3.33
N THR A 90 -10.30 -1.17 2.56
CA THR A 90 -9.10 -0.44 2.99
C THR A 90 -9.38 0.43 4.21
N LEU A 91 -10.52 1.13 4.26
CA LEU A 91 -10.91 1.92 5.43
C LEU A 91 -11.06 1.04 6.69
N VAL A 92 -11.63 -0.14 6.56
CA VAL A 92 -11.76 -1.09 7.67
C VAL A 92 -10.38 -1.58 8.13
N PHE A 93 -9.53 -2.05 7.22
CA PHE A 93 -8.20 -2.54 7.57
C PHE A 93 -7.31 -1.46 8.17
N THR A 94 -7.32 -0.27 7.60
CA THR A 94 -6.48 0.85 8.07
C THR A 94 -7.08 1.55 9.29
N GLY A 95 -8.40 1.78 9.29
CA GLY A 95 -9.07 2.53 10.36
C GLY A 95 -9.36 1.70 11.60
N VAL A 96 -9.90 0.49 11.45
CA VAL A 96 -10.32 -0.34 12.58
C VAL A 96 -9.19 -1.23 13.07
N LEU A 97 -8.46 -1.87 12.16
CA LEU A 97 -7.41 -2.82 12.50
C LEU A 97 -6.02 -2.17 12.63
N GLY A 98 -5.88 -0.91 12.21
CA GLY A 98 -4.59 -0.21 12.24
C GLY A 98 -3.52 -0.85 11.34
N ILE A 99 -3.92 -1.70 10.40
CA ILE A 99 -3.03 -2.38 9.46
C ILE A 99 -2.82 -1.46 8.26
N GLY A 100 -1.70 -0.80 8.22
CA GLY A 100 -1.34 0.06 7.09
C GLY A 100 0.11 0.50 7.19
N VAL A 101 0.76 0.61 6.04
CA VAL A 101 2.07 1.23 5.92
C VAL A 101 1.86 2.66 5.47
N ASN A 102 2.57 3.60 6.10
CA ASN A 102 2.57 4.99 5.63
C ASN A 102 3.30 5.06 4.28
N LEU A 103 2.54 5.11 3.20
CA LEU A 103 3.04 5.18 1.83
C LEU A 103 3.45 6.61 1.41
N GLY A 104 3.47 7.54 2.35
CA GLY A 104 3.93 8.91 2.14
C GLY A 104 2.94 9.83 1.42
N SER A 105 2.01 9.29 0.63
CA SER A 105 0.97 10.08 0.00
C SER A 105 -0.35 9.32 -0.15
N PRO A 106 -1.51 10.02 -0.09
CA PRO A 106 -2.82 9.40 -0.31
C PRO A 106 -2.95 8.75 -1.70
N ALA A 107 -2.34 9.35 -2.72
CA ALA A 107 -2.36 8.82 -4.08
C ALA A 107 -1.61 7.48 -4.18
N ALA A 108 -0.45 7.34 -3.51
CA ALA A 108 0.28 6.09 -3.45
C ALA A 108 -0.52 5.02 -2.68
N ALA A 109 -1.20 5.39 -1.61
CA ALA A 109 -2.05 4.49 -0.86
C ALA A 109 -3.22 3.95 -1.71
N ILE A 110 -3.91 4.82 -2.43
CA ILE A 110 -4.99 4.42 -3.36
C ILE A 110 -4.44 3.53 -4.48
N GLY A 111 -3.31 3.91 -5.09
CA GLY A 111 -2.68 3.14 -6.17
C GLY A 111 -2.30 1.72 -5.74
N VAL A 112 -1.69 1.57 -4.57
CA VAL A 112 -1.23 0.26 -4.06
C VAL A 112 -2.37 -0.57 -3.48
N MET A 113 -3.27 0.03 -2.70
CA MET A 113 -4.32 -0.71 -1.99
C MET A 113 -5.55 -1.03 -2.85
N ILE A 114 -5.79 -0.25 -3.89
CA ILE A 114 -6.95 -0.41 -4.78
C ILE A 114 -6.50 -0.73 -6.22
N GLY A 115 -5.60 0.07 -6.79
CA GLY A 115 -5.19 -0.06 -8.18
C GLY A 115 -4.46 -1.39 -8.44
N MET A 116 -3.48 -1.73 -7.61
CA MET A 116 -2.70 -2.95 -7.78
C MET A 116 -3.55 -4.24 -7.64
N PRO A 117 -4.39 -4.42 -6.60
CA PRO A 117 -5.29 -5.56 -6.51
C PRO A 117 -6.30 -5.65 -7.65
N LEU A 118 -6.80 -4.50 -8.13
CA LEU A 118 -7.72 -4.46 -9.26
C LEU A 118 -7.07 -4.98 -10.55
N VAL A 119 -5.86 -4.49 -10.87
CA VAL A 119 -5.10 -4.93 -12.04
C VAL A 119 -4.74 -6.41 -11.92
N LEU A 120 -4.24 -6.84 -10.77
CA LEU A 120 -3.91 -8.26 -10.54
C LEU A 120 -5.15 -9.15 -10.61
N GLY A 121 -6.25 -8.76 -9.99
CA GLY A 121 -7.51 -9.52 -10.03
C GLY A 121 -8.06 -9.65 -11.44
N PHE A 122 -8.03 -8.58 -12.22
CA PHE A 122 -8.44 -8.61 -13.62
C PHE A 122 -7.50 -9.45 -14.49
N THR A 123 -6.19 -9.37 -14.26
CA THR A 123 -5.19 -10.17 -14.98
C THR A 123 -5.37 -11.66 -14.68
N ILE A 124 -5.62 -12.04 -13.44
CA ILE A 124 -5.89 -13.43 -13.05
C ILE A 124 -7.15 -13.94 -13.76
N ASP A 125 -8.23 -13.16 -13.76
CA ASP A 125 -9.48 -13.57 -14.41
C ASP A 125 -9.31 -13.75 -15.92
N THR A 126 -8.57 -12.85 -16.59
CA THR A 126 -8.33 -12.93 -18.04
C THR A 126 -7.38 -14.05 -18.45
N LEU A 127 -6.38 -14.38 -17.62
CA LEU A 127 -5.40 -15.42 -17.94
C LEU A 127 -5.90 -16.84 -17.63
N TYR A 128 -6.71 -17.00 -16.58
CA TYR A 128 -7.15 -18.32 -16.13
C TYR A 128 -8.52 -18.75 -16.64
N VAL A 129 -9.30 -17.83 -17.21
CA VAL A 129 -10.62 -18.13 -17.76
C VAL A 129 -10.61 -17.85 -19.25
N PRO A 130 -10.53 -18.90 -20.11
CA PRO A 130 -10.66 -18.73 -21.54
C PRO A 130 -11.98 -18.03 -21.91
N PRO A 131 -12.01 -17.24 -22.99
CA PRO A 131 -13.24 -16.60 -23.43
C PRO A 131 -14.32 -17.64 -23.71
N PRO A 132 -15.61 -17.30 -23.48
CA PRO A 132 -16.73 -18.24 -23.66
C PRO A 132 -16.80 -18.88 -25.06
N GLU A 133 -16.30 -18.19 -26.05
CA GLU A 133 -16.24 -18.62 -27.46
C GLU A 133 -15.37 -19.87 -27.67
N GLU A 134 -14.42 -20.13 -26.80
CA GLU A 134 -13.51 -21.30 -26.90
C GLU A 134 -14.20 -22.58 -26.44
N TYR A 135 -15.20 -22.49 -25.56
CA TYR A 135 -16.00 -23.63 -25.10
C TYR A 135 -17.05 -24.05 -26.13
N GLU A 136 -17.53 -23.13 -26.96
CA GLU A 136 -18.55 -23.39 -27.97
C GLU A 136 -17.99 -24.15 -29.17
N ASN A 137 -16.66 -24.08 -29.40
CA ASN A 137 -15.95 -24.73 -30.47
C ASN A 137 -15.25 -26.06 -30.08
N MET A 138 -15.44 -26.54 -28.83
CA MET A 138 -14.92 -27.86 -28.49
C MET A 138 -15.76 -28.93 -29.16
N PRO A 139 -15.14 -29.84 -30.00
CA PRO A 139 -15.86 -30.94 -30.57
C PRO A 139 -16.42 -31.81 -29.45
N ASP A 140 -17.74 -32.09 -29.54
CA ASP A 140 -18.44 -33.02 -28.65
C ASP A 140 -17.67 -34.32 -28.59
N SER A 141 -16.95 -34.57 -27.50
CA SER A 141 -16.29 -35.83 -27.22
C SER A 141 -17.37 -36.84 -26.79
N ARG A 142 -18.07 -37.37 -27.75
CA ARG A 142 -18.87 -38.60 -27.58
C ARG A 142 -18.05 -39.80 -27.93
#